data_055b1bd8e36d8b2c2df8fc6ace29f100
#
_entry.id   055b1bd8e36d8b2c2df8fc6ace29f100
#
_cell.length_a   1.000
_cell.length_b   1.000
_cell.length_c   1.000
_cell.angle_alpha   90.00
_cell.angle_beta   90.00
_cell.angle_gamma   90.00
#
_symmetry.space_group_name_H-M   'P 1'
#
loop_
_entity.id
_entity.type
_entity.pdbx_description
1 polymer ?
#
loop_
_entity_poly.entity_id
_entity_poly.type
_entity_poly.pdbx_seq_one_letter_code
_entity_poly.pdbx_strand_id
1 'polypeptide(L)'
;MIKTLKGEHYYGRNYSNRHATSTYLSNKFQAKVRDDPGYSIPGIVNETRRLFMLDISQKIAARTKQKALEALRGNDMEQYHRLWDYVATVKNSNPDSHISLQIDRRNVEERAIFQRIYYGLGALKNGFLKGCRPIIGLDGCFLKSPFGDQLLTALGRDANENMFPISFAVVEVENYDSWSWFLQELISQIGRGNKGVAYTFISDRQKGLVHAIEELFLESKHRFCLKHMFENFKQRFKNQDLRNMFWEVAAATSMPEHETAIANLARADP
;
A
#
# COMPACT_ATOMS: atom_id res chain seq x y z
N MET A 1 50.98 -29.10 -29.57
CA MET A 1 51.93 -29.99 -28.92
C MET A 1 51.85 -29.76 -27.39
N ILE A 2 51.43 -30.77 -26.61
CA ILE A 2 51.40 -30.72 -25.15
C ILE A 2 52.80 -30.85 -24.66
N LYS A 3 53.37 -29.83 -24.03
CA LYS A 3 54.79 -29.84 -23.61
C LYS A 3 55.02 -30.55 -22.25
N THR A 4 53.99 -30.64 -21.40
CA THR A 4 54.07 -31.32 -20.09
C THR A 4 52.69 -31.79 -19.67
N LEU A 5 52.53 -33.05 -19.35
CA LEU A 5 51.30 -33.62 -18.76
C LEU A 5 51.67 -34.08 -17.34
N LYS A 6 51.09 -33.48 -16.29
CA LYS A 6 51.13 -34.02 -14.94
C LYS A 6 49.90 -34.85 -14.71
N GLY A 7 50.05 -36.17 -14.64
CA GLY A 7 48.94 -37.14 -14.56
C GLY A 7 48.23 -37.20 -13.19
N GLU A 8 48.76 -36.63 -12.14
CA GLU A 8 48.15 -36.61 -10.82
C GLU A 8 47.74 -35.18 -10.44
N HIS A 9 46.46 -35.03 -10.09
CA HIS A 9 45.92 -33.78 -9.58
C HIS A 9 46.02 -33.78 -8.04
N TYR A 10 46.91 -32.98 -7.49
CA TYR A 10 47.11 -32.78 -6.03
C TYR A 10 46.18 -31.71 -5.42
N TYR A 11 45.18 -31.22 -6.18
CA TYR A 11 44.31 -30.14 -5.71
C TYR A 11 43.09 -30.74 -5.01
N GLY A 12 42.91 -30.38 -3.73
CA GLY A 12 41.67 -30.64 -3.01
C GLY A 12 40.48 -29.96 -3.69
N ARG A 13 39.27 -30.49 -3.48
CA ARG A 13 38.03 -29.82 -3.96
C ARG A 13 38.00 -28.41 -3.43
N ASN A 14 37.94 -27.43 -4.35
CA ASN A 14 37.69 -26.05 -4.00
C ASN A 14 36.19 -25.75 -4.15
N TYR A 15 35.51 -25.52 -3.03
CA TYR A 15 34.11 -25.15 -2.98
C TYR A 15 33.86 -23.67 -3.30
N SER A 16 34.91 -22.86 -3.47
CA SER A 16 34.81 -21.46 -3.89
C SER A 16 35.05 -21.32 -5.38
N ASN A 17 34.10 -20.67 -6.08
CA ASN A 17 34.21 -20.42 -7.52
C ASN A 17 33.85 -18.96 -7.82
N ARG A 18 34.76 -18.22 -8.43
CA ARG A 18 34.55 -16.81 -8.84
C ARG A 18 33.39 -16.63 -9.84
N HIS A 19 33.03 -17.68 -10.56
CA HIS A 19 31.91 -17.68 -11.51
C HIS A 19 30.55 -17.94 -10.87
N ALA A 20 30.49 -18.33 -9.58
CA ALA A 20 29.25 -18.44 -8.82
C ALA A 20 28.72 -17.06 -8.44
N THR A 21 28.46 -16.23 -9.44
CA THR A 21 27.93 -14.88 -9.26
C THR A 21 26.44 -14.92 -8.91
N SER A 22 25.93 -13.87 -8.25
CA SER A 22 24.51 -13.71 -7.97
C SER A 22 23.65 -13.74 -9.26
N THR A 23 24.18 -13.25 -10.38
CA THR A 23 23.49 -13.30 -11.69
C THR A 23 23.39 -14.71 -12.22
N TYR A 24 24.46 -15.52 -12.15
CA TYR A 24 24.40 -16.92 -12.55
C TYR A 24 23.41 -17.71 -11.69
N LEU A 25 23.52 -17.54 -10.38
CA LEU A 25 22.67 -18.25 -9.43
C LEU A 25 21.20 -17.81 -9.52
N SER A 26 20.90 -16.53 -9.79
CA SER A 26 19.52 -16.07 -9.94
C SER A 26 18.77 -16.79 -11.06
N ASN A 27 19.43 -17.06 -12.19
CA ASN A 27 18.85 -17.84 -13.28
C ASN A 27 18.55 -19.30 -12.86
N LYS A 28 19.41 -19.88 -12.00
CA LYS A 28 19.22 -21.26 -11.50
C LYS A 28 18.12 -21.38 -10.45
N PHE A 29 17.94 -20.33 -9.64
CA PHE A 29 16.92 -20.29 -8.59
C PHE A 29 15.60 -19.64 -9.01
N GLN A 30 15.49 -19.13 -10.25
CA GLN A 30 14.32 -18.39 -10.72
C GLN A 30 13.02 -19.20 -10.60
N ALA A 31 13.02 -20.47 -11.03
CA ALA A 31 11.85 -21.33 -10.92
C ALA A 31 11.44 -21.50 -9.45
N LYS A 32 12.39 -21.79 -8.59
CA LYS A 32 12.14 -22.02 -7.16
C LYS A 32 11.64 -20.78 -6.43
N VAL A 33 12.20 -19.62 -6.75
CA VAL A 33 11.74 -18.32 -6.21
C VAL A 33 10.37 -17.92 -6.78
N ARG A 34 10.02 -18.39 -7.98
CA ARG A 34 8.67 -18.24 -8.55
C ARG A 34 7.66 -19.04 -7.74
N ASP A 35 7.98 -20.30 -7.45
CA ASP A 35 7.08 -21.21 -6.73
C ASP A 35 6.95 -20.83 -5.24
N ASP A 36 8.03 -20.32 -4.65
CA ASP A 36 8.08 -19.80 -3.27
C ASP A 36 8.84 -18.45 -3.19
N PRO A 37 8.15 -17.31 -3.35
CA PRO A 37 8.76 -15.99 -3.18
C PRO A 37 9.36 -15.76 -1.78
N GLY A 38 8.86 -16.50 -0.77
CA GLY A 38 9.35 -16.50 0.61
C GLY A 38 10.67 -17.27 0.81
N TYR A 39 11.15 -18.03 -0.21
CA TYR A 39 12.30 -18.94 -0.07
C TYR A 39 13.48 -18.30 0.67
N SER A 40 13.95 -18.94 1.73
CA SER A 40 14.87 -18.34 2.68
C SER A 40 16.29 -18.17 2.12
N ILE A 41 17.00 -17.12 2.58
CA ILE A 41 18.42 -16.90 2.21
C ILE A 41 19.30 -18.08 2.63
N PRO A 42 19.19 -18.62 3.87
CA PRO A 42 19.89 -19.85 4.24
C PRO A 42 19.53 -21.04 3.34
N GLY A 43 18.29 -21.12 2.88
CA GLY A 43 17.84 -22.16 1.92
C GLY A 43 18.64 -22.09 0.61
N ILE A 44 18.85 -20.88 0.07
CA ILE A 44 19.67 -20.68 -1.15
C ILE A 44 21.12 -21.09 -0.92
N VAL A 45 21.70 -20.75 0.24
CA VAL A 45 23.09 -21.16 0.58
C VAL A 45 23.20 -22.67 0.63
N ASN A 46 22.33 -23.33 1.41
CA ASN A 46 22.36 -24.79 1.59
C ASN A 46 22.14 -25.54 0.28
N GLU A 47 21.22 -25.05 -0.55
CA GLU A 47 20.92 -25.70 -1.81
C GLU A 47 22.01 -25.47 -2.86
N THR A 48 22.64 -24.30 -2.88
CA THR A 48 23.82 -24.03 -3.71
C THR A 48 24.95 -24.98 -3.35
N ARG A 49 25.18 -25.23 -2.05
CA ARG A 49 26.15 -26.21 -1.59
C ARG A 49 25.77 -27.63 -2.02
N ARG A 50 24.50 -28.00 -1.87
CA ARG A 50 24.00 -29.35 -2.22
C ARG A 50 24.04 -29.63 -3.71
N LEU A 51 23.58 -28.70 -4.57
CA LEU A 51 23.42 -28.92 -6.01
C LEU A 51 24.70 -28.65 -6.81
N PHE A 52 25.45 -27.63 -6.42
CA PHE A 52 26.59 -27.13 -7.18
C PHE A 52 27.93 -27.40 -6.49
N MET A 53 27.93 -27.94 -5.26
CA MET A 53 29.12 -28.09 -4.42
C MET A 53 29.88 -26.75 -4.26
N LEU A 54 29.15 -25.66 -4.08
CA LEU A 54 29.68 -24.31 -3.97
C LEU A 54 29.28 -23.66 -2.64
N ASP A 55 30.27 -23.06 -1.98
CA ASP A 55 30.05 -22.23 -0.81
C ASP A 55 29.89 -20.78 -1.24
N ILE A 56 28.75 -20.18 -0.88
CA ILE A 56 28.45 -18.78 -1.14
C ILE A 56 28.14 -18.05 0.18
N SER A 57 28.46 -16.77 0.22
CA SER A 57 28.09 -15.93 1.37
C SER A 57 26.58 -15.63 1.37
N GLN A 58 26.03 -15.34 2.55
CA GLN A 58 24.65 -14.87 2.70
C GLN A 58 24.37 -13.61 1.84
N LYS A 59 25.37 -12.74 1.67
CA LYS A 59 25.29 -11.56 0.81
C LYS A 59 25.08 -11.92 -0.67
N ILE A 60 25.76 -12.96 -1.16
CA ILE A 60 25.56 -13.47 -2.54
C ILE A 60 24.18 -14.09 -2.65
N ALA A 61 23.75 -14.90 -1.67
CA ALA A 61 22.43 -15.54 -1.67
C ALA A 61 21.30 -14.50 -1.62
N ALA A 62 21.41 -13.45 -0.81
CA ALA A 62 20.44 -12.35 -0.78
C ALA A 62 20.34 -11.62 -2.13
N ARG A 63 21.47 -11.29 -2.75
CA ARG A 63 21.49 -10.70 -4.11
C ARG A 63 20.96 -11.65 -5.17
N THR A 64 21.17 -12.96 -5.02
CA THR A 64 20.61 -13.99 -5.90
C THR A 64 19.10 -13.99 -5.84
N LYS A 65 18.51 -14.00 -4.63
CA LYS A 65 17.07 -13.92 -4.43
C LYS A 65 16.48 -12.64 -5.03
N GLN A 66 17.10 -11.51 -4.71
CA GLN A 66 16.65 -10.21 -5.21
C GLN A 66 16.62 -10.19 -6.74
N LYS A 67 17.70 -10.59 -7.42
CA LYS A 67 17.77 -10.65 -8.89
C LYS A 67 16.76 -11.63 -9.49
N ALA A 68 16.51 -12.77 -8.84
CA ALA A 68 15.51 -13.72 -9.29
C ALA A 68 14.10 -13.11 -9.20
N LEU A 69 13.77 -12.41 -8.12
CA LEU A 69 12.50 -11.70 -7.97
C LEU A 69 12.35 -10.56 -8.97
N GLU A 70 13.39 -9.77 -9.21
CA GLU A 70 13.41 -8.70 -10.21
C GLU A 70 13.16 -9.26 -11.62
N ALA A 71 13.81 -10.35 -11.99
CA ALA A 71 13.61 -11.02 -13.27
C ALA A 71 12.20 -11.61 -13.44
N LEU A 72 11.56 -12.03 -12.35
CA LEU A 72 10.19 -12.55 -12.36
C LEU A 72 9.14 -11.45 -12.44
N ARG A 73 9.40 -10.30 -11.84
CA ARG A 73 8.50 -9.13 -11.83
C ARG A 73 8.58 -8.31 -13.13
N GLY A 74 9.57 -8.56 -13.98
CA GLY A 74 9.90 -7.69 -15.09
C GLY A 74 10.69 -6.46 -14.64
N ASN A 75 11.05 -5.62 -15.58
CA ASN A 75 11.63 -4.32 -15.27
C ASN A 75 10.52 -3.40 -14.76
N ASP A 76 10.62 -2.94 -13.49
CA ASP A 76 9.65 -2.04 -12.88
C ASP A 76 9.35 -0.82 -13.79
N MET A 77 10.36 -0.32 -14.50
CA MET A 77 10.17 0.76 -15.47
C MET A 77 9.28 0.36 -16.66
N GLU A 78 9.34 -0.89 -17.13
CA GLU A 78 8.52 -1.38 -18.24
C GLU A 78 7.03 -1.41 -17.86
N GLN A 79 6.70 -1.66 -16.60
CA GLN A 79 5.32 -1.62 -16.10
C GLN A 79 4.73 -0.21 -16.24
N TYR A 80 5.50 0.82 -15.93
CA TYR A 80 5.05 2.21 -16.09
C TYR A 80 4.86 2.63 -17.55
N HIS A 81 5.65 2.10 -18.49
CA HIS A 81 5.47 2.35 -19.92
C HIS A 81 4.12 1.81 -20.44
N ARG A 82 3.62 0.72 -19.87
CA ARG A 82 2.33 0.12 -20.24
C ARG A 82 1.14 0.69 -19.48
N LEU A 83 1.35 1.64 -18.59
CA LEU A 83 0.29 2.13 -17.71
C LEU A 83 -0.86 2.79 -18.50
N TRP A 84 -0.55 3.50 -19.58
CA TRP A 84 -1.56 4.09 -20.47
C TRP A 84 -2.43 3.04 -21.17
N ASP A 85 -1.83 2.00 -21.69
CA ASP A 85 -2.55 0.89 -22.33
C ASP A 85 -3.41 0.15 -21.30
N TYR A 86 -2.89 -0.03 -20.10
CA TYR A 86 -3.62 -0.62 -19.00
C TYR A 86 -4.85 0.23 -18.62
N VAL A 87 -4.69 1.53 -18.44
CA VAL A 87 -5.81 2.47 -18.15
C VAL A 87 -6.85 2.43 -19.25
N ALA A 88 -6.44 2.45 -20.53
CA ALA A 88 -7.35 2.35 -21.66
C ALA A 88 -8.12 1.01 -21.63
N THR A 89 -7.44 -0.10 -21.38
CA THR A 89 -8.04 -1.43 -21.27
C THR A 89 -9.07 -1.51 -20.14
N VAL A 90 -8.73 -0.98 -18.95
CA VAL A 90 -9.64 -0.96 -17.80
C VAL A 90 -10.88 -0.11 -18.09
N LYS A 91 -10.72 1.07 -18.71
CA LYS A 91 -11.85 1.92 -19.12
C LYS A 91 -12.77 1.23 -20.13
N ASN A 92 -12.20 0.54 -21.12
CA ASN A 92 -12.96 -0.18 -22.13
C ASN A 92 -13.74 -1.37 -21.56
N SER A 93 -13.15 -2.09 -20.61
CA SER A 93 -13.80 -3.25 -19.97
C SER A 93 -14.72 -2.89 -18.80
N ASN A 94 -14.66 -1.67 -18.30
CA ASN A 94 -15.47 -1.17 -17.20
C ASN A 94 -16.10 0.18 -17.58
N PRO A 95 -17.19 0.21 -18.30
CA PRO A 95 -17.88 1.44 -18.68
C PRO A 95 -18.23 2.30 -17.47
N ASP A 96 -18.35 3.61 -17.64
CA ASP A 96 -18.63 4.60 -16.60
C ASP A 96 -17.57 4.70 -15.48
N SER A 97 -16.40 4.07 -15.65
CA SER A 97 -15.30 4.21 -14.73
C SER A 97 -14.58 5.53 -14.88
N HIS A 98 -14.27 6.15 -13.74
CA HIS A 98 -13.44 7.34 -13.66
C HIS A 98 -12.02 6.95 -13.27
N ILE A 99 -11.08 6.99 -14.22
CA ILE A 99 -9.66 6.70 -13.99
C ILE A 99 -8.87 7.91 -14.45
N SER A 100 -8.09 8.47 -13.55
CA SER A 100 -7.23 9.64 -13.78
C SER A 100 -5.77 9.27 -13.55
N LEU A 101 -4.91 9.59 -14.50
CA LEU A 101 -3.47 9.37 -14.44
C LEU A 101 -2.75 10.70 -14.55
N GLN A 102 -1.97 11.04 -13.55
CA GLN A 102 -1.14 12.24 -13.54
C GLN A 102 0.33 11.86 -13.69
N ILE A 103 0.99 12.57 -14.59
CA ILE A 103 2.41 12.45 -14.87
C ILE A 103 3.09 13.81 -14.70
N ASP A 104 4.29 13.81 -14.16
CA ASP A 104 5.16 15.00 -14.13
C ASP A 104 6.01 15.04 -15.41
N ARG A 105 5.95 16.18 -16.11
CA ARG A 105 6.85 16.51 -17.24
C ARG A 105 7.50 17.83 -16.93
N ARG A 106 8.68 17.79 -16.38
CA ARG A 106 9.44 19.01 -16.07
C ARG A 106 9.87 19.77 -17.33
N ASN A 107 10.15 19.04 -18.42
CA ASN A 107 10.47 19.61 -19.74
C ASN A 107 9.89 18.71 -20.85
N VAL A 108 9.66 19.28 -22.05
CA VAL A 108 9.11 18.55 -23.20
C VAL A 108 10.04 17.40 -23.68
N GLU A 109 11.35 17.52 -23.41
CA GLU A 109 12.38 16.53 -23.80
C GLU A 109 12.61 15.48 -22.70
N GLU A 110 12.12 15.68 -21.48
CA GLU A 110 12.30 14.72 -20.38
C GLU A 110 11.27 13.59 -20.44
N ARG A 111 11.69 12.41 -19.98
CA ARG A 111 10.79 11.26 -19.84
C ARG A 111 9.67 11.60 -18.85
N ALA A 112 8.44 11.25 -19.22
CA ALA A 112 7.30 11.37 -18.36
C ALA A 112 7.51 10.53 -17.07
N ILE A 113 7.39 11.16 -15.92
CA ILE A 113 7.50 10.50 -14.62
C ILE A 113 6.09 10.27 -14.10
N PHE A 114 5.77 9.03 -13.71
CA PHE A 114 4.53 8.72 -13.02
C PHE A 114 4.47 9.54 -11.72
N GLN A 115 3.35 10.18 -11.48
CA GLN A 115 3.10 10.91 -10.24
C GLN A 115 2.01 10.20 -9.43
N ARG A 116 0.80 10.10 -9.97
CA ARG A 116 -0.32 9.47 -9.25
C ARG A 116 -1.37 8.92 -10.21
N ILE A 117 -2.14 7.95 -9.72
CA ILE A 117 -3.24 7.36 -10.47
C ILE A 117 -4.45 7.12 -9.55
N TYR A 118 -5.64 7.47 -10.04
CA TYR A 118 -6.91 7.28 -9.37
C TYR A 118 -7.74 6.22 -10.08
N TYR A 119 -8.40 5.35 -9.31
CA TYR A 119 -9.30 4.33 -9.81
C TYR A 119 -10.67 4.45 -9.14
N GLY A 120 -11.68 4.80 -9.92
CA GLY A 120 -13.07 4.82 -9.54
C GLY A 120 -13.89 4.02 -10.53
N LEU A 121 -14.10 2.71 -10.29
CA LEU A 121 -14.84 1.85 -11.20
C LEU A 121 -16.33 2.18 -11.21
N GLY A 122 -16.96 2.17 -12.39
CA GLY A 122 -18.38 2.49 -12.56
C GLY A 122 -19.31 1.61 -11.75
N ALA A 123 -19.00 0.31 -11.64
CA ALA A 123 -19.76 -0.63 -10.82
C ALA A 123 -19.71 -0.25 -9.32
N LEU A 124 -18.54 0.16 -8.81
CA LEU A 124 -18.35 0.58 -7.42
C LEU A 124 -19.10 1.90 -7.14
N LYS A 125 -19.00 2.88 -8.04
CA LYS A 125 -19.79 4.11 -7.98
C LYS A 125 -21.28 3.81 -7.87
N ASN A 126 -21.81 3.00 -8.79
CA ASN A 126 -23.22 2.67 -8.83
C ASN A 126 -23.68 1.90 -7.59
N GLY A 127 -22.88 0.96 -7.11
CA GLY A 127 -23.15 0.21 -5.88
C GLY A 127 -23.19 1.12 -4.65
N PHE A 128 -22.22 2.02 -4.50
CA PHE A 128 -22.19 2.99 -3.42
C PHE A 128 -23.40 3.92 -3.42
N LEU A 129 -23.70 4.56 -4.55
CA LEU A 129 -24.79 5.52 -4.65
C LEU A 129 -26.17 4.90 -4.43
N LYS A 130 -26.36 3.62 -4.75
CA LYS A 130 -27.64 2.91 -4.64
C LYS A 130 -27.81 2.15 -3.32
N GLY A 131 -26.72 1.56 -2.81
CA GLY A 131 -26.79 0.57 -1.74
C GLY A 131 -26.09 0.94 -0.44
N CYS A 132 -25.28 2.01 -0.42
CA CYS A 132 -24.53 2.37 0.76
C CYS A 132 -25.11 3.60 1.48
N ARG A 133 -24.77 3.73 2.75
CA ARG A 133 -25.03 4.94 3.53
C ARG A 133 -24.15 6.09 3.02
N PRO A 134 -24.55 7.35 3.19
CA PRO A 134 -23.75 8.52 2.81
C PRO A 134 -22.58 8.77 3.78
N ILE A 135 -21.86 7.71 4.12
CA ILE A 135 -20.69 7.72 5.03
C ILE A 135 -19.50 7.19 4.25
N ILE A 136 -18.41 7.96 4.26
CA ILE A 136 -17.17 7.64 3.55
C ILE A 136 -16.02 7.62 4.55
N GLY A 137 -15.41 6.45 4.71
CA GLY A 137 -14.13 6.30 5.40
C GLY A 137 -12.98 6.64 4.46
N LEU A 138 -12.06 7.47 4.90
CA LEU A 138 -10.83 7.81 4.18
C LEU A 138 -9.63 7.32 4.99
N ASP A 139 -8.71 6.64 4.31
CA ASP A 139 -7.49 6.10 4.94
C ASP A 139 -6.34 6.04 3.94
N GLY A 140 -5.12 6.24 4.43
CA GLY A 140 -3.90 6.13 3.66
C GLY A 140 -2.98 5.05 4.23
N CYS A 141 -2.30 4.32 3.36
CA CYS A 141 -1.29 3.35 3.81
C CYS A 141 -0.08 3.30 2.88
N PHE A 142 1.08 3.01 3.47
CA PHE A 142 2.31 2.83 2.72
C PHE A 142 2.26 1.55 1.87
N LEU A 143 2.55 1.68 0.59
CA LEU A 143 2.85 0.54 -0.26
C LEU A 143 4.29 0.10 -0.02
N LYS A 144 4.49 -1.20 0.17
CA LYS A 144 5.84 -1.79 0.26
C LYS A 144 6.48 -1.91 -1.12
N SER A 145 6.42 -0.83 -1.91
CA SER A 145 7.05 -0.72 -3.22
C SER A 145 8.49 -0.20 -3.09
N PRO A 146 9.35 -0.44 -4.08
CA PRO A 146 10.69 0.15 -4.11
C PRO A 146 10.68 1.69 -4.19
N PHE A 147 9.55 2.29 -4.58
CA PHE A 147 9.41 3.73 -4.84
C PHE A 147 8.82 4.50 -3.65
N GLY A 148 8.32 3.77 -2.61
CA GLY A 148 7.80 4.41 -1.41
C GLY A 148 6.41 5.03 -1.55
N ASP A 149 5.66 4.65 -2.60
CA ASP A 149 4.32 5.15 -2.86
C ASP A 149 3.33 4.85 -1.74
N GLN A 150 2.23 5.59 -1.73
CA GLN A 150 1.14 5.40 -0.78
C GLN A 150 -0.17 5.11 -1.51
N LEU A 151 -1.02 4.33 -0.86
CA LEU A 151 -2.36 4.01 -1.31
C LEU A 151 -3.36 4.84 -0.49
N LEU A 152 -4.09 5.71 -1.16
CA LEU A 152 -5.24 6.42 -0.59
C LEU A 152 -6.53 5.65 -0.95
N THR A 153 -7.46 5.53 -0.01
CA THR A 153 -8.70 4.78 -0.19
C THR A 153 -9.91 5.55 0.28
N ALA A 154 -11.03 5.37 -0.44
CA ALA A 154 -12.36 5.78 0.00
C ALA A 154 -13.24 4.54 0.12
N LEU A 155 -13.79 4.32 1.31
CA LEU A 155 -14.60 3.17 1.68
C LEU A 155 -15.99 3.62 2.13
N GLY A 156 -17.03 3.04 1.57
CA GLY A 156 -18.41 3.19 2.02
C GLY A 156 -18.80 2.10 3.01
N ARG A 157 -20.06 2.15 3.45
CA ARG A 157 -20.68 1.15 4.30
C ARG A 157 -22.02 0.72 3.72
N ASP A 158 -22.17 -0.58 3.47
CA ASP A 158 -23.41 -1.13 2.94
C ASP A 158 -24.50 -1.27 4.03
N ALA A 159 -25.68 -1.73 3.65
CA ALA A 159 -26.78 -1.92 4.58
C ALA A 159 -26.53 -3.01 5.63
N ASN A 160 -25.62 -3.95 5.35
CA ASN A 160 -25.23 -5.04 6.24
C ASN A 160 -24.00 -4.70 7.09
N GLU A 161 -23.59 -3.42 7.14
CA GLU A 161 -22.41 -2.94 7.86
C GLU A 161 -21.07 -3.42 7.31
N ASN A 162 -21.03 -3.97 6.08
CA ASN A 162 -19.76 -4.36 5.45
C ASN A 162 -19.06 -3.14 4.84
N MET A 163 -17.73 -3.21 4.78
CA MET A 163 -16.94 -2.24 4.03
C MET A 163 -17.16 -2.40 2.53
N PHE A 164 -17.48 -1.30 1.87
CA PHE A 164 -17.69 -1.24 0.44
C PHE A 164 -16.64 -0.32 -0.21
N PRO A 165 -15.78 -0.82 -1.11
CA PRO A 165 -14.79 0.03 -1.77
C PRO A 165 -15.49 1.00 -2.73
N ILE A 166 -15.13 2.28 -2.67
CA ILE A 166 -15.62 3.32 -3.59
C ILE A 166 -14.56 3.60 -4.64
N SER A 167 -13.37 3.94 -4.18
CA SER A 167 -12.23 4.27 -5.03
C SER A 167 -10.92 4.12 -4.27
N PHE A 168 -9.82 4.10 -5.02
CA PHE A 168 -8.48 4.15 -4.47
C PHE A 168 -7.53 4.91 -5.41
N ALA A 169 -6.43 5.39 -4.87
CA ALA A 169 -5.37 6.02 -5.65
C ALA A 169 -3.99 5.61 -5.14
N VAL A 170 -3.04 5.49 -6.06
CA VAL A 170 -1.62 5.42 -5.74
C VAL A 170 -1.04 6.81 -5.94
N VAL A 171 -0.36 7.32 -4.92
CA VAL A 171 0.23 8.66 -4.88
C VAL A 171 1.67 8.59 -4.37
N GLU A 172 2.44 9.60 -4.69
CA GLU A 172 3.86 9.71 -4.30
C GLU A 172 4.08 9.90 -2.79
N VAL A 173 3.16 10.62 -2.14
CA VAL A 173 3.24 10.94 -0.71
C VAL A 173 1.87 11.31 -0.17
N GLU A 174 1.61 11.02 1.10
CA GLU A 174 0.39 11.40 1.80
C GLU A 174 0.53 12.80 2.40
N ASN A 175 -0.02 13.80 1.71
CA ASN A 175 -0.03 15.19 2.13
C ASN A 175 -1.32 15.89 1.69
N TYR A 176 -1.40 17.21 1.90
CA TYR A 176 -2.54 18.01 1.48
C TYR A 176 -2.77 17.95 -0.04
N ASP A 177 -1.73 18.03 -0.86
CA ASP A 177 -1.86 18.09 -2.33
C ASP A 177 -2.40 16.76 -2.88
N SER A 178 -1.90 15.63 -2.39
CA SER A 178 -2.38 14.30 -2.82
C SER A 178 -3.80 14.03 -2.34
N TRP A 179 -4.17 14.43 -1.11
CA TRP A 179 -5.54 14.31 -0.62
C TRP A 179 -6.51 15.25 -1.33
N SER A 180 -6.12 16.52 -1.58
CA SER A 180 -6.93 17.47 -2.36
C SER A 180 -7.20 16.93 -3.75
N TRP A 181 -6.19 16.41 -4.44
CA TRP A 181 -6.37 15.79 -5.74
C TRP A 181 -7.28 14.56 -5.67
N PHE A 182 -7.04 13.64 -4.74
CA PHE A 182 -7.87 12.45 -4.56
C PHE A 182 -9.34 12.80 -4.32
N LEU A 183 -9.62 13.78 -3.48
CA LEU A 183 -10.97 14.22 -3.16
C LEU A 183 -11.65 14.94 -4.34
N GLN A 184 -10.91 15.67 -5.17
CA GLN A 184 -11.43 16.25 -6.41
C GLN A 184 -11.84 15.16 -7.42
N GLU A 185 -11.02 14.11 -7.56
CA GLU A 185 -11.35 12.95 -8.39
C GLU A 185 -12.57 12.19 -7.83
N LEU A 186 -12.66 12.06 -6.51
CA LEU A 186 -13.81 11.46 -5.84
C LEU A 186 -15.09 12.28 -6.08
N ILE A 187 -15.03 13.63 -5.99
CA ILE A 187 -16.15 14.53 -6.34
C ILE A 187 -16.59 14.31 -7.80
N SER A 188 -15.63 14.22 -8.71
CA SER A 188 -15.90 13.98 -10.14
C SER A 188 -16.58 12.64 -10.37
N GLN A 189 -16.28 11.64 -9.53
CA GLN A 189 -16.86 10.29 -9.63
C GLN A 189 -18.27 10.20 -9.02
N ILE A 190 -18.46 10.66 -7.76
CA ILE A 190 -19.69 10.43 -6.98
C ILE A 190 -20.46 11.71 -6.62
N GLY A 191 -19.94 12.88 -6.96
CA GLY A 191 -20.53 14.18 -6.55
C GLY A 191 -20.20 14.54 -5.11
N ARG A 192 -20.79 15.67 -4.63
CA ARG A 192 -20.59 16.18 -3.25
C ARG A 192 -21.59 15.62 -2.24
N GLY A 193 -22.54 14.83 -2.68
CA GLY A 193 -23.59 14.24 -1.85
C GLY A 193 -24.42 13.26 -2.66
N ASN A 194 -25.31 12.54 -1.98
CA ASN A 194 -26.21 11.57 -2.60
C ASN A 194 -27.67 11.90 -2.25
N LYS A 195 -28.54 12.01 -3.25
CA LYS A 195 -29.98 12.30 -3.09
C LYS A 195 -30.26 13.52 -2.19
N GLY A 196 -29.44 14.59 -2.32
CA GLY A 196 -29.60 15.82 -1.52
C GLY A 196 -29.03 15.73 -0.09
N VAL A 197 -28.36 14.63 0.26
CA VAL A 197 -27.70 14.45 1.56
C VAL A 197 -26.20 14.57 1.37
N ALA A 198 -25.57 15.50 2.11
CA ALA A 198 -24.12 15.63 2.16
C ALA A 198 -23.47 14.41 2.80
N TYR A 199 -22.26 14.09 2.36
CA TYR A 199 -21.51 12.96 2.93
C TYR A 199 -21.04 13.26 4.35
N THR A 200 -20.90 12.20 5.15
CA THR A 200 -20.16 12.24 6.41
C THR A 200 -18.83 11.50 6.23
N PHE A 201 -17.72 12.21 6.43
CA PHE A 201 -16.39 11.62 6.34
C PHE A 201 -15.92 11.12 7.69
N ILE A 202 -15.23 9.96 7.67
CA ILE A 202 -14.52 9.40 8.81
C ILE A 202 -13.08 9.20 8.41
N SER A 203 -12.13 9.83 9.10
CA SER A 203 -10.71 9.68 8.83
C SER A 203 -9.88 9.70 10.11
N ASP A 204 -8.58 9.46 9.97
CA ASP A 204 -7.63 9.79 11.03
C ASP A 204 -7.46 11.34 11.18
N ARG A 205 -6.47 11.75 11.97
CA ARG A 205 -6.14 13.17 12.21
C ARG A 205 -5.02 13.70 11.32
N GLN A 206 -4.82 13.11 10.15
CA GLN A 206 -3.81 13.60 9.21
C GLN A 206 -4.18 15.02 8.76
N LYS A 207 -3.30 15.98 9.06
CA LYS A 207 -3.61 17.41 8.91
C LYS A 207 -3.94 17.82 7.48
N GLY A 208 -3.25 17.25 6.49
CA GLY A 208 -3.50 17.54 5.08
C GLY A 208 -4.88 17.05 4.63
N LEU A 209 -5.32 15.86 5.09
CA LEU A 209 -6.63 15.31 4.80
C LEU A 209 -7.75 16.13 5.44
N VAL A 210 -7.59 16.48 6.73
CA VAL A 210 -8.59 17.32 7.43
C VAL A 210 -8.82 18.61 6.68
N HIS A 211 -7.75 19.32 6.34
CA HIS A 211 -7.82 20.58 5.61
C HIS A 211 -8.45 20.44 4.21
N ALA A 212 -8.11 19.39 3.48
CA ALA A 212 -8.68 19.13 2.16
C ALA A 212 -10.19 18.82 2.21
N ILE A 213 -10.66 18.11 3.26
CA ILE A 213 -12.10 17.85 3.45
C ILE A 213 -12.83 19.17 3.75
N GLU A 214 -12.31 19.97 4.67
CA GLU A 214 -12.91 21.25 5.07
C GLU A 214 -13.05 22.22 3.88
N GLU A 215 -12.09 22.25 2.98
CA GLU A 215 -12.09 23.11 1.81
C GLU A 215 -13.03 22.61 0.71
N LEU A 216 -12.99 21.32 0.42
CA LEU A 216 -13.68 20.76 -0.75
C LEU A 216 -15.13 20.33 -0.48
N PHE A 217 -15.47 20.03 0.79
CA PHE A 217 -16.77 19.50 1.19
C PHE A 217 -17.40 20.33 2.30
N LEU A 218 -17.64 21.61 2.04
CA LEU A 218 -18.11 22.62 3.02
C LEU A 218 -19.39 22.20 3.79
N GLU A 219 -20.28 21.44 3.18
CA GLU A 219 -21.54 21.02 3.80
C GLU A 219 -21.43 19.63 4.49
N SER A 220 -20.30 18.98 4.36
CA SER A 220 -20.08 17.65 4.88
C SER A 220 -19.69 17.65 6.35
N LYS A 221 -20.10 16.61 7.07
CA LYS A 221 -19.64 16.41 8.45
C LYS A 221 -18.35 15.59 8.42
N HIS A 222 -17.39 15.98 9.25
CA HIS A 222 -16.16 15.21 9.45
C HIS A 222 -16.12 14.65 10.88
N ARG A 223 -15.74 13.39 11.02
CA ARG A 223 -15.55 12.66 12.28
C ARG A 223 -14.21 11.95 12.27
N PHE A 224 -13.57 11.91 13.42
CA PHE A 224 -12.31 11.18 13.56
C PHE A 224 -12.53 9.68 13.79
N CYS A 225 -11.71 8.87 13.15
CA CYS A 225 -11.75 7.43 13.28
C CYS A 225 -11.36 7.00 14.70
N LEU A 226 -12.33 6.39 15.41
CA LEU A 226 -12.15 5.95 16.77
C LEU A 226 -11.03 4.91 16.92
N LYS A 227 -10.85 4.03 15.93
CA LYS A 227 -9.77 3.05 15.90
C LYS A 227 -8.39 3.73 15.91
N HIS A 228 -8.17 4.73 15.08
CA HIS A 228 -6.90 5.48 15.06
C HIS A 228 -6.69 6.28 16.36
N MET A 229 -7.76 6.86 16.90
CA MET A 229 -7.69 7.51 18.21
C MET A 229 -7.31 6.52 19.32
N PHE A 230 -7.89 5.33 19.33
CA PHE A 230 -7.56 4.29 20.29
C PHE A 230 -6.13 3.77 20.15
N GLU A 231 -5.63 3.55 18.93
CA GLU A 231 -4.24 3.13 18.72
C GLU A 231 -3.25 4.19 19.26
N ASN A 232 -3.51 5.48 19.02
CA ASN A 232 -2.72 6.57 19.59
C ASN A 232 -2.80 6.61 21.13
N PHE A 233 -4.00 6.44 21.68
CA PHE A 233 -4.21 6.37 23.12
C PHE A 233 -3.44 5.19 23.75
N LYS A 234 -3.53 4.01 23.15
CA LYS A 234 -2.85 2.79 23.59
C LYS A 234 -1.31 2.90 23.54
N GLN A 235 -0.76 3.68 22.62
CA GLN A 235 0.68 3.95 22.60
C GLN A 235 1.14 4.74 23.82
N ARG A 236 0.35 5.72 24.27
CA ARG A 236 0.64 6.57 25.41
C ARG A 236 0.29 5.91 26.73
N PHE A 237 -0.89 5.27 26.83
CA PHE A 237 -1.43 4.68 28.04
C PHE A 237 -1.41 3.15 27.95
N LYS A 238 -0.58 2.52 28.80
CA LYS A 238 -0.39 1.05 28.78
C LYS A 238 -1.34 0.29 29.68
N ASN A 239 -1.96 0.99 30.65
CA ASN A 239 -2.92 0.41 31.59
C ASN A 239 -4.19 -0.07 30.89
N GLN A 240 -4.65 -1.30 31.22
CA GLN A 240 -5.85 -1.89 30.64
C GLN A 240 -7.13 -1.19 31.09
N ASP A 241 -7.17 -0.71 32.34
CA ASP A 241 -8.36 -0.02 32.87
C ASP A 241 -8.60 1.30 32.13
N LEU A 242 -7.53 2.07 31.84
CA LEU A 242 -7.65 3.28 31.03
C LEU A 242 -8.14 2.98 29.60
N ARG A 243 -7.74 1.85 29.02
CA ARG A 243 -8.24 1.42 27.71
C ARG A 243 -9.71 1.06 27.73
N ASN A 244 -10.17 0.41 28.80
CA ASN A 244 -11.59 0.11 28.99
C ASN A 244 -12.40 1.40 29.16
N MET A 245 -11.92 2.35 29.96
CA MET A 245 -12.54 3.67 30.14
C MET A 245 -12.61 4.48 28.84
N PHE A 246 -11.59 4.36 27.95
CA PHE A 246 -11.66 4.97 26.62
C PHE A 246 -12.87 4.46 25.82
N TRP A 247 -13.16 3.16 25.88
CA TRP A 247 -14.30 2.58 25.18
C TRP A 247 -15.63 2.95 25.84
N GLU A 248 -15.67 3.16 27.16
CA GLU A 248 -16.85 3.70 27.85
C GLU A 248 -17.18 5.12 27.37
N VAL A 249 -16.17 5.99 27.24
CA VAL A 249 -16.33 7.33 26.66
C VAL A 249 -16.85 7.24 25.21
N ALA A 250 -16.29 6.33 24.42
CA ALA A 250 -16.66 6.16 23.02
C ALA A 250 -18.06 5.56 22.82
N ALA A 251 -18.53 4.74 23.75
CA ALA A 251 -19.82 4.07 23.69
C ALA A 251 -20.98 4.91 24.26
N ALA A 252 -20.68 6.04 24.92
CA ALA A 252 -21.70 6.90 25.52
C ALA A 252 -22.70 7.39 24.45
N THR A 253 -23.99 7.24 24.76
CA THR A 253 -25.08 7.55 23.83
C THR A 253 -25.72 8.91 24.09
N SER A 254 -25.41 9.53 25.24
CA SER A 254 -25.90 10.86 25.63
C SER A 254 -24.76 11.76 26.12
N MET A 255 -24.96 13.08 26.05
CA MET A 255 -23.96 14.05 26.52
C MET A 255 -23.64 13.89 28.01
N PRO A 256 -24.62 13.70 28.93
CA PRO A 256 -24.32 13.47 30.34
C PRO A 256 -23.50 12.22 30.62
N GLU A 257 -23.78 11.10 29.93
CA GLU A 257 -22.98 9.89 30.02
C GLU A 257 -21.55 10.10 29.53
N HIS A 258 -21.40 10.80 28.38
CA HIS A 258 -20.10 11.10 27.82
C HIS A 258 -19.26 11.99 28.75
N GLU A 259 -19.84 13.06 29.30
CA GLU A 259 -19.16 13.95 30.26
C GLU A 259 -18.74 13.22 31.53
N THR A 260 -19.62 12.32 32.04
CA THR A 260 -19.32 11.47 33.20
C THR A 260 -18.16 10.53 32.92
N ALA A 261 -18.18 9.85 31.74
CA ALA A 261 -17.13 8.92 31.36
C ALA A 261 -15.78 9.62 31.14
N ILE A 262 -15.77 10.82 30.52
CA ILE A 262 -14.56 11.65 30.40
C ILE A 262 -14.01 12.06 31.77
N ALA A 263 -14.89 12.51 32.69
CA ALA A 263 -14.47 12.89 34.03
C ALA A 263 -13.85 11.72 34.80
N ASN A 264 -14.40 10.51 34.65
CA ASN A 264 -13.82 9.31 35.25
C ASN A 264 -12.47 8.96 34.67
N LEU A 265 -12.31 9.02 33.33
CA LEU A 265 -11.03 8.78 32.65
C LEU A 265 -9.96 9.79 33.10
N ALA A 266 -10.32 11.08 33.19
CA ALA A 266 -9.42 12.15 33.63
C ALA A 266 -9.00 12.03 35.11
N ARG A 267 -9.83 11.44 35.97
CA ARG A 267 -9.44 11.18 37.36
C ARG A 267 -8.53 9.97 37.52
N ALA A 268 -8.62 9.00 36.62
CA ALA A 268 -7.80 7.78 36.65
C ALA A 268 -6.34 8.03 36.21
N ASP A 269 -6.09 9.07 35.40
CA ASP A 269 -4.76 9.50 34.98
C ASP A 269 -4.81 11.02 34.78
N PRO A 270 -4.51 11.82 35.85
CA PRO A 270 -4.61 13.27 35.85
C PRO A 270 -3.52 13.99 35.04
#